data_91fde67ed9c8c71592d66cc3fcd7ef66
#
_entry.id   91fde67ed9c8c71592d66cc3fcd7ef66
#
_cell.length_a   1.000
_cell.length_b   1.000
_cell.length_c   1.000
_cell.angle_alpha   90.00
_cell.angle_beta   90.00
_cell.angle_gamma   90.00
#
_symmetry.space_group_name_H-M   'P 1'
#
loop_
_entity.id
_entity.type
_entity.pdbx_description
1 polymer ?
#
loop_
_entity_poly.entity_id
_entity_poly.type
_entity_poly.pdbx_seq_one_letter_code
_entity_poly.pdbx_strand_id
1 'polypeptide(L)'
;MRKEKLITLNDRGNEMTFKIREMPAMKLESWLARAGLLLAGTGAFDGKEVATPGDAIQKAGAMLSQGGISALANIDYEKAQPLLDDLLACCSRVDAGIEQKMTPETVDGIIEDVRTLFALRKEALLLNMGFFMGGESSVIPSDGTPSPEQSKPRISVRSRR
;
A
#
# COMPACT_ATOMS: atom_id res chain seq x y z
N MET A 1 -13.86 -5.48 4.80
CA MET A 1 -13.36 -6.78 4.33
C MET A 1 -12.10 -6.53 3.53
N ARG A 2 -10.99 -7.25 3.79
CA ARG A 2 -9.72 -7.06 3.06
C ARG A 2 -9.88 -7.51 1.61
N LYS A 3 -9.25 -6.79 0.70
CA LYS A 3 -9.25 -7.16 -0.72
C LYS A 3 -8.46 -8.44 -0.95
N GLU A 4 -8.97 -9.28 -1.85
CA GLU A 4 -8.30 -10.50 -2.30
C GLU A 4 -8.31 -10.52 -3.83
N LYS A 5 -7.25 -11.06 -4.42
CA LYS A 5 -7.12 -11.22 -5.86
C LYS A 5 -6.61 -12.62 -6.17
N LEU A 6 -7.25 -13.30 -7.11
CA LEU A 6 -6.74 -14.53 -7.71
C LEU A 6 -6.03 -14.20 -9.02
N ILE A 7 -4.85 -14.75 -9.21
CA ILE A 7 -4.09 -14.64 -10.45
C ILE A 7 -3.57 -16.01 -10.85
N THR A 8 -3.44 -16.22 -12.15
CA THR A 8 -2.79 -17.41 -12.70
C THR A 8 -1.51 -16.99 -13.39
N LEU A 9 -0.40 -17.62 -13.05
CA LEU A 9 0.92 -17.37 -13.63
C LEU A 9 1.46 -18.68 -14.20
N ASN A 10 2.24 -18.55 -15.28
CA ASN A 10 2.95 -19.68 -15.87
C ASN A 10 4.37 -19.71 -15.29
N ASP A 11 4.71 -20.80 -14.62
CA ASP A 11 6.02 -21.06 -14.05
C ASP A 11 6.67 -22.23 -14.80
N ARG A 12 7.57 -21.91 -15.72
CA ARG A 12 8.26 -22.88 -16.60
C ARG A 12 7.34 -23.88 -17.30
N GLY A 13 6.17 -23.42 -17.77
CA GLY A 13 5.20 -24.26 -18.46
C GLY A 13 4.09 -24.81 -17.59
N ASN A 14 4.18 -24.66 -16.27
CA ASN A 14 3.15 -25.05 -15.33
C ASN A 14 2.26 -23.84 -14.98
N GLU A 15 0.98 -23.95 -15.24
CA GLU A 15 0.03 -22.93 -14.78
C GLU A 15 -0.25 -23.11 -13.29
N MET A 16 0.02 -22.05 -12.51
CA MET A 16 -0.20 -22.03 -11.09
C MET A 16 -1.15 -20.89 -10.71
N THR A 17 -2.10 -21.18 -9.84
CA THR A 17 -3.01 -20.18 -9.31
C THR A 17 -2.52 -19.69 -7.96
N PHE A 18 -2.49 -18.37 -7.80
CA PHE A 18 -2.11 -17.71 -6.55
C PHE A 18 -3.23 -16.81 -6.06
N LYS A 19 -3.41 -16.80 -4.77
CA LYS A 19 -4.30 -15.89 -4.06
C LYS A 19 -3.47 -14.85 -3.34
N ILE A 20 -3.74 -13.60 -3.63
CA ILE A 20 -3.08 -12.46 -3.02
C ILE A 20 -4.07 -11.78 -2.11
N ARG A 21 -3.66 -11.50 -0.87
CA ARG A 21 -4.49 -10.82 0.15
C ARG A 21 -3.87 -9.50 0.54
N GLU A 22 -4.69 -8.50 0.70
CA GLU A 22 -4.30 -7.20 1.25
C GLU A 22 -3.77 -7.34 2.67
N MET A 23 -2.71 -6.61 3.00
CA MET A 23 -2.16 -6.56 4.36
C MET A 23 -3.19 -6.00 5.35
N PRO A 24 -3.18 -6.44 6.61
CA PRO A 24 -3.89 -5.73 7.67
C PRO A 24 -3.41 -4.28 7.77
N ALA A 25 -4.30 -3.35 8.12
CA ALA A 25 -4.01 -1.91 8.13
C ALA A 25 -2.74 -1.55 8.93
N MET A 26 -2.58 -2.07 10.15
CA MET A 26 -1.38 -1.82 10.96
C MET A 26 -0.10 -2.38 10.31
N LYS A 27 -0.20 -3.55 9.67
CA LYS A 27 0.96 -4.12 8.98
C LYS A 27 1.33 -3.29 7.76
N LEU A 28 0.34 -2.82 7.00
CA LEU A 28 0.54 -1.97 5.83
C LEU A 28 1.13 -0.61 6.23
N GLU A 29 0.61 0.01 7.29
CA GLU A 29 1.17 1.26 7.84
C GLU A 29 2.65 1.09 8.22
N SER A 30 2.97 0.06 9.00
CA SER A 30 4.35 -0.24 9.40
C SER A 30 5.25 -0.54 8.19
N TRP A 31 4.74 -1.24 7.18
CA TRP A 31 5.45 -1.53 5.94
C TRP A 31 5.75 -0.24 5.17
N LEU A 32 4.74 0.63 5.01
CA LEU A 32 4.87 1.93 4.34
C LEU A 32 5.82 2.88 5.07
N ALA A 33 5.75 2.91 6.41
CA ALA A 33 6.66 3.72 7.21
C ALA A 33 8.11 3.29 7.01
N ARG A 34 8.39 1.99 7.04
CA ARG A 34 9.74 1.44 6.75
C ARG A 34 10.20 1.75 5.34
N ALA A 35 9.34 1.50 4.34
CA ALA A 35 9.63 1.82 2.96
C ALA A 35 9.91 3.32 2.76
N GLY A 36 9.08 4.19 3.37
CA GLY A 36 9.24 5.63 3.32
C GLY A 36 10.55 6.13 3.92
N LEU A 37 10.93 5.62 5.08
CA LEU A 37 12.20 5.98 5.73
C LEU A 37 13.40 5.52 4.91
N LEU A 38 13.35 4.33 4.32
CA LEU A 38 14.41 3.83 3.45
C LEU A 38 14.52 4.67 2.17
N LEU A 39 13.40 5.03 1.55
CA LEU A 39 13.37 5.89 0.37
C LEU A 39 13.86 7.32 0.69
N ALA A 40 13.51 7.87 1.85
CA ALA A 40 14.02 9.16 2.30
C ALA A 40 15.56 9.17 2.41
N GLY A 41 16.13 8.06 2.91
CA GLY A 41 17.57 7.88 3.03
C GLY A 41 18.32 7.84 1.69
N THR A 42 17.65 7.55 0.58
CA THR A 42 18.24 7.55 -0.77
C THR A 42 18.17 8.91 -1.47
N GLY A 43 17.58 9.93 -0.85
CA GLY A 43 17.33 11.22 -1.49
C GLY A 43 16.17 11.22 -2.49
N ALA A 44 15.38 10.15 -2.52
CA ALA A 44 14.28 9.96 -3.48
C ALA A 44 13.15 11.00 -3.34
N PHE A 45 13.13 11.78 -2.27
CA PHE A 45 12.08 12.79 -2.01
C PHE A 45 12.49 14.23 -2.38
N ASP A 46 13.49 14.42 -3.25
CA ASP A 46 13.88 15.72 -3.81
C ASP A 46 14.07 16.84 -2.76
N GLY A 47 14.74 16.54 -1.64
CA GLY A 47 15.03 17.53 -0.60
C GLY A 47 13.81 18.05 0.16
N LYS A 48 12.61 17.54 -0.10
CA LYS A 48 11.43 17.83 0.70
C LYS A 48 11.52 17.05 2.00
N GLU A 49 11.70 17.75 3.09
CA GLU A 49 11.75 17.16 4.42
C GLU A 49 10.52 16.31 4.69
N VAL A 50 10.77 15.10 5.15
CA VAL A 50 9.74 14.24 5.75
C VAL A 50 9.60 14.69 7.19
N ALA A 51 8.66 15.61 7.43
CA ALA A 51 8.50 16.23 8.74
C ALA A 51 7.84 15.26 9.75
N THR A 52 6.99 14.36 9.25
CA THR A 52 6.25 13.41 10.08
C THR A 52 6.27 12.00 9.49
N PRO A 53 6.08 10.94 10.31
CA PRO A 53 5.90 9.58 9.78
C PRO A 53 4.71 9.47 8.79
N GLY A 54 3.67 10.27 8.98
CA GLY A 54 2.53 10.34 8.05
C GLY A 54 2.93 10.84 6.67
N ASP A 55 3.80 11.86 6.59
CA ASP A 55 4.33 12.38 5.32
C ASP A 55 5.17 11.32 4.60
N ALA A 56 5.99 10.56 5.38
CA ALA A 56 6.77 9.45 4.83
C ALA A 56 5.87 8.38 4.21
N ILE A 57 4.79 8.02 4.89
CA ILE A 57 3.81 7.03 4.42
C ILE A 57 3.14 7.50 3.14
N GLN A 58 2.67 8.74 3.08
CA GLN A 58 2.01 9.28 1.89
C GLN A 58 2.95 9.37 0.69
N LYS A 59 4.16 9.88 0.89
CA LYS A 59 5.18 10.00 -0.17
C LYS A 59 5.61 8.61 -0.66
N ALA A 60 5.86 7.68 0.24
CA ALA A 60 6.19 6.31 -0.12
C ALA A 60 5.04 5.63 -0.89
N GLY A 61 3.80 5.80 -0.43
CA GLY A 61 2.63 5.28 -1.12
C GLY A 61 2.48 5.82 -2.53
N ALA A 62 2.63 7.13 -2.73
CA ALA A 62 2.59 7.76 -4.05
C ALA A 62 3.72 7.25 -4.96
N MET A 63 4.93 7.17 -4.45
CA MET A 63 6.10 6.69 -5.19
C MET A 63 5.97 5.22 -5.60
N LEU A 64 5.55 4.36 -4.68
CA LEU A 64 5.37 2.94 -4.92
C LEU A 64 4.19 2.64 -5.83
N SER A 65 3.13 3.46 -5.78
CA SER A 65 1.98 3.32 -6.68
C SER A 65 2.34 3.68 -8.13
N GLN A 66 3.23 4.63 -8.34
CA GLN A 66 3.68 5.07 -9.68
C GLN A 66 4.86 4.25 -10.18
N GLY A 67 5.88 4.06 -9.34
CA GLY A 67 7.13 3.40 -9.71
C GLY A 67 7.14 1.88 -9.47
N GLY A 68 6.18 1.36 -8.72
CA GLY A 68 6.14 -0.06 -8.36
C GLY A 68 7.38 -0.50 -7.59
N ILE A 69 7.80 -1.74 -7.79
CA ILE A 69 9.00 -2.30 -7.14
C ILE A 69 10.29 -1.56 -7.56
N SER A 70 10.33 -0.97 -8.75
CA SER A 70 11.51 -0.22 -9.21
C SER A 70 11.82 1.02 -8.36
N ALA A 71 10.83 1.55 -7.62
CA ALA A 71 11.07 2.61 -6.64
C ALA A 71 12.02 2.17 -5.51
N LEU A 72 12.12 0.87 -5.24
CA LEU A 72 13.02 0.29 -4.24
C LEU A 72 14.43 -0.01 -4.79
N ALA A 73 14.67 0.22 -6.08
CA ALA A 73 15.94 -0.17 -6.73
C ALA A 73 17.17 0.57 -6.18
N ASN A 74 16.99 1.75 -5.60
CA ASN A 74 18.07 2.54 -5.00
C ASN A 74 18.30 2.26 -3.51
N ILE A 75 17.55 1.33 -2.94
CA ILE A 75 17.70 0.91 -1.54
C ILE A 75 18.69 -0.26 -1.49
N ASP A 76 19.53 -0.26 -0.45
CA ASP A 76 20.38 -1.40 -0.13
C ASP A 76 19.53 -2.68 -0.03
N TYR A 77 19.96 -3.74 -0.73
CA TYR A 77 19.23 -5.00 -0.81
C TYR A 77 18.89 -5.60 0.56
N GLU A 78 19.86 -5.58 1.48
CA GLU A 78 19.64 -6.13 2.83
C GLU A 78 18.50 -5.41 3.57
N LYS A 79 18.32 -4.11 3.31
CA LYS A 79 17.24 -3.30 3.88
C LYS A 79 15.92 -3.47 3.12
N ALA A 80 15.98 -3.70 1.82
CA ALA A 80 14.81 -3.93 0.97
C ALA A 80 14.23 -5.34 1.14
N GLN A 81 15.07 -6.34 1.44
CA GLN A 81 14.67 -7.74 1.52
C GLN A 81 13.48 -7.99 2.45
N PRO A 82 13.45 -7.49 3.70
CA PRO A 82 12.28 -7.69 4.57
C PRO A 82 10.98 -7.11 4.00
N LEU A 83 11.07 -6.00 3.23
CA LEU A 83 9.90 -5.42 2.55
C LEU A 83 9.41 -6.33 1.43
N LEU A 84 10.31 -6.94 0.67
CA LEU A 84 9.99 -7.88 -0.40
C LEU A 84 9.41 -9.18 0.15
N ASP A 85 9.88 -9.65 1.30
CA ASP A 85 9.38 -10.84 1.96
C ASP A 85 7.99 -10.63 2.56
N ASP A 86 7.72 -9.45 3.10
CA ASP A 86 6.38 -9.06 3.53
C ASP A 86 5.36 -9.03 2.38
N LEU A 87 5.77 -8.62 1.18
CA LEU A 87 4.91 -8.70 -0.02
C LEU A 87 4.66 -10.16 -0.43
N LEU A 88 5.67 -11.00 -0.37
CA LEU A 88 5.53 -12.43 -0.65
C LEU A 88 4.58 -13.11 0.33
N ALA A 89 4.65 -12.75 1.61
CA ALA A 89 3.76 -13.27 2.66
C ALA A 89 2.27 -12.90 2.47
N CYS A 90 1.96 -11.96 1.56
CA CYS A 90 0.59 -11.67 1.12
C CYS A 90 0.04 -12.72 0.16
N CYS A 91 0.91 -13.56 -0.41
CA CYS A 91 0.59 -14.52 -1.45
C CYS A 91 0.42 -15.92 -0.87
N SER A 92 -0.47 -16.70 -1.47
CA SER A 92 -0.64 -18.13 -1.20
C SER A 92 -0.83 -18.86 -2.54
N ARG A 93 -0.19 -20.00 -2.72
CA ARG A 93 -0.51 -20.91 -3.81
C ARG A 93 -1.85 -21.59 -3.51
N VAL A 94 -2.70 -21.69 -4.51
CA VAL A 94 -3.97 -22.41 -4.43
C VAL A 94 -3.90 -23.62 -5.36
N ASP A 95 -4.01 -24.81 -4.78
CA ASP A 95 -4.02 -26.06 -5.51
C ASP A 95 -5.15 -26.95 -4.97
N ALA A 96 -6.09 -27.37 -5.83
CA ALA A 96 -7.24 -28.20 -5.48
C ALA A 96 -8.01 -27.69 -4.23
N GLY A 97 -8.09 -26.36 -4.04
CA GLY A 97 -8.77 -25.75 -2.89
C GLY A 97 -7.91 -25.65 -1.62
N ILE A 98 -6.69 -26.14 -1.65
CA ILE A 98 -5.73 -26.01 -0.54
C ILE A 98 -4.90 -24.75 -0.75
N GLU A 99 -4.83 -23.89 0.27
CA GLU A 99 -4.00 -22.71 0.27
C GLU A 99 -2.67 -22.97 0.99
N GLN A 100 -1.57 -22.83 0.27
CA GLN A 100 -0.22 -22.90 0.82
C GLN A 100 0.39 -21.50 0.85
N LYS A 101 0.70 -21.00 2.04
CA LYS A 101 1.34 -19.70 2.21
C LYS A 101 2.72 -19.67 1.58
N MET A 102 3.01 -18.53 0.94
CA MET A 102 4.33 -18.24 0.40
C MET A 102 5.17 -17.55 1.49
N THR A 103 6.29 -18.16 1.84
CA THR A 103 7.29 -17.60 2.76
C THR A 103 8.66 -17.80 2.16
N PRO A 104 9.71 -17.09 2.63
CA PRO A 104 11.08 -17.34 2.14
C PRO A 104 11.50 -18.81 2.20
N GLU A 105 11.01 -19.57 3.19
CA GLU A 105 11.36 -20.98 3.39
C GLU A 105 10.59 -21.91 2.44
N THR A 106 9.37 -21.53 2.02
CA THR A 106 8.51 -22.40 1.19
C THR A 106 8.56 -22.07 -0.28
N VAL A 107 9.00 -20.86 -0.64
CA VAL A 107 8.96 -20.35 -2.02
C VAL A 107 9.80 -21.19 -2.98
N ASP A 108 10.98 -21.60 -2.57
CA ASP A 108 11.92 -22.37 -3.42
C ASP A 108 11.37 -23.76 -3.80
N GLY A 109 10.49 -24.33 -2.97
CA GLY A 109 9.80 -25.59 -3.27
C GLY A 109 8.55 -25.42 -4.14
N ILE A 110 8.12 -24.19 -4.41
CA ILE A 110 6.88 -23.90 -5.12
C ILE A 110 7.14 -23.21 -6.46
N ILE A 111 8.07 -22.26 -6.51
CA ILE A 111 8.38 -21.44 -7.68
C ILE A 111 9.77 -21.79 -8.20
N GLU A 112 9.84 -22.10 -9.49
CA GLU A 112 11.11 -22.40 -10.18
C GLU A 112 11.62 -21.19 -11.01
N ASP A 113 10.74 -20.28 -11.41
CA ASP A 113 11.08 -19.12 -12.24
C ASP A 113 11.07 -17.84 -11.41
N VAL A 114 12.22 -17.16 -11.37
CA VAL A 114 12.36 -15.86 -10.70
C VAL A 114 11.37 -14.80 -11.22
N ARG A 115 10.97 -14.88 -12.48
CA ARG A 115 9.97 -13.97 -13.07
C ARG A 115 8.61 -14.14 -12.42
N THR A 116 8.22 -15.36 -12.07
CA THR A 116 7.00 -15.66 -11.31
C THR A 116 7.05 -15.01 -9.94
N LEU A 117 8.19 -15.10 -9.26
CA LEU A 117 8.39 -14.44 -7.96
C LEU A 117 8.27 -12.93 -8.05
N PHE A 118 8.88 -12.30 -9.07
CA PHE A 118 8.74 -10.85 -9.27
C PHE A 118 7.31 -10.45 -9.60
N ALA A 119 6.59 -11.23 -10.43
CA ALA A 119 5.19 -10.98 -10.75
C ALA A 119 4.31 -11.03 -9.49
N LEU A 120 4.50 -12.00 -8.61
CA LEU A 120 3.77 -12.10 -7.34
C LEU A 120 4.01 -10.90 -6.44
N ARG A 121 5.27 -10.50 -6.24
CA ARG A 121 5.61 -9.32 -5.43
C ARG A 121 5.02 -8.03 -6.00
N LYS A 122 5.05 -7.88 -7.34
CA LYS A 122 4.43 -6.75 -8.04
C LYS A 122 2.92 -6.71 -7.83
N GLU A 123 2.24 -7.83 -8.02
CA GLU A 123 0.79 -7.91 -7.85
C GLU A 123 0.37 -7.67 -6.38
N ALA A 124 1.15 -8.19 -5.42
CA ALA A 124 0.93 -7.92 -4.00
C ALA A 124 1.11 -6.43 -3.67
N LEU A 125 2.13 -5.78 -4.24
CA LEU A 125 2.34 -4.34 -4.09
C LEU A 125 1.16 -3.55 -4.66
N LEU A 126 0.74 -3.85 -5.90
CA LEU A 126 -0.37 -3.15 -6.56
C LEU A 126 -1.69 -3.30 -5.78
N LEU A 127 -1.97 -4.49 -5.24
CA LEU A 127 -3.15 -4.71 -4.42
C LEU A 127 -3.14 -3.85 -3.16
N ASN A 128 -1.99 -3.75 -2.49
CA ASN A 128 -1.82 -2.99 -1.27
C ASN A 128 -1.77 -1.47 -1.50
N MET A 129 -1.30 -1.03 -2.69
CA MET A 129 -1.22 0.39 -3.05
C MET A 129 -2.48 0.90 -3.77
N GLY A 130 -3.46 0.06 -4.02
CA GLY A 130 -4.64 0.38 -4.82
C GLY A 130 -5.43 1.59 -4.31
N PHE A 131 -5.40 1.88 -3.01
CA PHE A 131 -6.07 3.06 -2.45
C PHE A 131 -5.36 4.39 -2.79
N PHE A 132 -4.05 4.37 -3.05
CA PHE A 132 -3.33 5.55 -3.53
C PHE A 132 -3.58 5.83 -5.02
N MET A 133 -3.99 4.82 -5.80
CA MET A 133 -4.24 4.94 -7.24
C MET A 133 -5.70 5.28 -7.55
N GLY A 134 -6.64 4.86 -6.70
CA GLY A 134 -8.05 5.23 -6.79
C GLY A 134 -8.25 6.57 -6.11
N GLY A 135 -8.68 7.61 -6.84
CA GLY A 135 -8.95 8.94 -6.31
C GLY A 135 -10.16 9.04 -5.35
N GLU A 136 -10.42 8.03 -4.57
CA GLU A 136 -11.28 8.10 -3.39
C GLU A 136 -10.44 8.65 -2.25
N SER A 137 -10.40 9.98 -2.18
CA SER A 137 -10.02 10.70 -0.98
C SER A 137 -10.89 10.20 0.18
N SER A 138 -10.39 9.25 0.94
CA SER A 138 -10.82 9.10 2.32
C SER A 138 -10.41 10.38 3.01
N VAL A 139 -11.34 11.31 3.10
CA VAL A 139 -11.21 12.54 3.87
C VAL A 139 -10.90 12.11 5.29
N ILE A 140 -9.65 12.24 5.71
CA ILE A 140 -9.34 12.29 7.13
C ILE A 140 -10.12 13.51 7.63
N PRO A 141 -11.07 13.38 8.56
CA PRO A 141 -11.73 14.54 9.11
C PRO A 141 -10.65 15.37 9.79
N SER A 142 -10.27 16.48 9.18
CA SER A 142 -9.58 17.54 9.92
C SER A 142 -10.56 17.95 11.01
N ASP A 143 -10.17 17.83 12.26
CA ASP A 143 -10.84 18.45 13.39
C ASP A 143 -10.91 19.95 13.15
N GLY A 144 -11.93 20.35 12.39
CA GLY A 144 -12.35 21.72 12.22
C GLY A 144 -13.31 22.05 13.33
N THR A 145 -12.80 22.69 14.38
CA THR A 145 -13.57 23.38 15.41
C THR A 145 -14.68 24.20 14.74
N PRO A 146 -15.96 23.98 15.05
CA PRO A 146 -17.00 24.85 14.53
C PRO A 146 -16.91 26.21 15.22
N SER A 147 -16.54 27.24 14.48
CA SER A 147 -16.73 28.63 14.91
C SER A 147 -18.23 28.90 15.10
N PRO A 148 -18.62 29.48 16.23
CA PRO A 148 -20.00 29.83 16.46
C PRO A 148 -20.41 31.00 15.55
N GLU A 149 -21.24 30.70 14.57
CA GLU A 149 -21.87 31.70 13.70
C GLU A 149 -22.89 32.46 14.51
N GLN A 150 -22.62 33.77 14.68
CA GLN A 150 -23.48 34.73 15.36
C GLN A 150 -24.77 34.91 14.56
N SER A 151 -25.86 34.32 15.05
CA SER A 151 -27.21 34.63 14.57
C SER A 151 -27.63 36.03 15.06
N LYS A 152 -27.63 36.99 14.16
CA LYS A 152 -28.27 38.32 14.40
C LYS A 152 -29.77 38.16 14.29
N PRO A 153 -30.59 38.60 15.30
CA PRO A 153 -32.02 38.61 15.19
C PRO A 153 -32.48 39.78 14.27
N ARG A 154 -33.21 39.44 13.21
CA ARG A 154 -33.95 40.42 12.42
C ARG A 154 -35.16 40.91 13.20
N ILE A 155 -35.10 42.16 13.67
CA ILE A 155 -36.24 42.87 14.22
C ILE A 155 -37.11 43.35 13.05
N SER A 156 -38.29 42.78 12.91
CA SER A 156 -39.31 43.23 11.99
C SER A 156 -40.10 44.37 12.66
N VAL A 157 -39.84 45.59 12.24
CA VAL A 157 -40.69 46.75 12.62
C VAL A 157 -41.91 46.78 11.73
N ARG A 158 -43.05 46.45 12.30
CA ARG A 158 -44.38 46.59 11.68
C ARG A 158 -44.86 47.99 11.93
N SER A 159 -44.79 48.90 10.92
CA SER A 159 -45.44 50.21 10.99
C SER A 159 -46.90 50.09 10.58
N ARG A 160 -47.79 50.50 11.48
CA ARG A 160 -49.18 50.78 11.18
C ARG A 160 -49.31 52.27 10.83
N ARG A 161 -49.80 52.57 9.68
CA ARG A 161 -50.88 53.50 9.37
C ARG A 161 -51.14 53.55 7.86
#